data_efa5a82c3fb43bfdbdfacc8f4aea2988
#
_entry.id   efa5a82c3fb43bfdbdfacc8f4aea2988
#
_cell.length_a   1.000
_cell.length_b   1.000
_cell.length_c   1.000
_cell.angle_alpha   90.00
_cell.angle_beta   90.00
_cell.angle_gamma   90.00
#
_symmetry.space_group_name_H-M   'P 1'
#
loop_
_entity.id
_entity.type
_entity.pdbx_description
1 polymer ?
#
loop_
_entity_poly.entity_id
_entity_poly.type
_entity_poly.pdbx_seq_one_letter_code
_entity_poly.pdbx_strand_id
1 'polypeptide(L)'
;MIPLELDVIEPLGRVVARPWADVVTGMQVDSRRIEEGDLFVAVGGGEDFVDHAFARGASAALVPSDAFAALAAVAGEVRERSKARVVGITGSTGKTSTKDILYALCAPHRRTIANEGNYNTEIGVPLTICRVEEDTELCISELGMRGLGQIAWLASFVRPDVGVITNVGPVHLELVETIENVARAKAELIEALPAGGVAVVPDEPLLEPYLGRRDIFVKRVDPATEIPFTTSYSSAHQLLNTRTAMAAAECLGVPLPHGELVVEFSKLREEEHELPGGGLLLNDCYNANPVSMRAALEHLVQRAGGKRTIAVLGEMAELGPGAPAYHREIGALLRELGISDVIAVGPLSVDYGGTRVDTAAEASVLLRERLRPGDVVLVKGSRSVGLEVVAENFT
;
A
#
# COMPACT_ATOMS: atom_id res chain seq x y z
N MET A 1 -6.45 14.22 16.03
CA MET A 1 -7.80 13.63 15.78
C MET A 1 -8.85 14.65 16.12
N ILE A 2 -9.98 14.70 15.42
CA ILE A 2 -11.17 15.43 15.90
C ILE A 2 -11.53 14.84 17.26
N PRO A 3 -11.68 15.68 18.32
CA PRO A 3 -11.93 15.18 19.66
C PRO A 3 -13.23 14.38 19.77
N LEU A 4 -13.18 13.26 20.49
CA LEU A 4 -14.35 12.44 20.79
C LEU A 4 -14.57 12.37 22.28
N GLU A 5 -15.82 12.54 22.70
CA GLU A 5 -16.27 12.38 24.06
C GLU A 5 -16.26 10.89 24.46
N LEU A 6 -16.00 10.59 25.73
CA LEU A 6 -15.91 9.21 26.21
C LEU A 6 -17.24 8.46 26.13
N ASP A 7 -18.38 9.16 26.21
CA ASP A 7 -19.72 8.55 26.08
C ASP A 7 -19.96 7.89 24.71
N VAL A 8 -19.28 8.38 23.67
CA VAL A 8 -19.28 7.77 22.32
C VAL A 8 -18.48 6.45 22.30
N ILE A 9 -17.48 6.33 23.17
CA ILE A 9 -16.55 5.18 23.21
C ILE A 9 -17.05 4.09 24.17
N GLU A 10 -17.73 4.47 25.24
CA GLU A 10 -18.23 3.54 26.28
C GLU A 10 -19.06 2.36 25.74
N PRO A 11 -19.93 2.52 24.72
CA PRO A 11 -20.68 1.39 24.17
C PRO A 11 -19.84 0.33 23.48
N LEU A 12 -18.56 0.64 23.16
CA LEU A 12 -17.68 -0.24 22.38
C LEU A 12 -16.95 -1.28 23.24
N GLY A 13 -16.95 -1.12 24.57
CA GLY A 13 -16.30 -2.07 25.48
C GLY A 13 -16.04 -1.48 26.87
N ARG A 14 -15.18 -2.16 27.63
CA ARG A 14 -14.75 -1.64 28.94
C ARG A 14 -13.79 -0.46 28.74
N VAL A 15 -14.23 0.71 29.16
CA VAL A 15 -13.41 1.92 29.17
C VAL A 15 -12.81 2.14 30.56
N VAL A 16 -11.53 2.43 30.60
CA VAL A 16 -10.79 2.92 31.76
C VAL A 16 -10.29 4.31 31.38
N ALA A 17 -10.65 5.33 32.13
CA ALA A 17 -10.27 6.70 31.84
C ALA A 17 -9.61 7.38 33.03
N ARG A 18 -8.80 8.40 32.77
CA ARG A 18 -8.30 9.29 33.81
C ARG A 18 -9.46 10.12 34.41
N PRO A 19 -9.43 10.47 35.71
CA PRO A 19 -10.55 11.18 36.37
C PRO A 19 -10.89 12.52 35.74
N TRP A 20 -10.00 13.12 34.99
CA TRP A 20 -10.20 14.44 34.34
C TRP A 20 -10.39 14.35 32.82
N ALA A 21 -10.37 13.14 32.24
CA ALA A 21 -10.51 12.96 30.81
C ALA A 21 -11.99 12.87 30.43
N ASP A 22 -12.49 13.89 29.77
CA ASP A 22 -13.85 13.90 29.19
C ASP A 22 -13.80 13.57 27.67
N VAL A 23 -12.64 13.78 27.05
CA VAL A 23 -12.41 13.58 25.60
C VAL A 23 -11.09 12.86 25.32
N VAL A 24 -11.01 12.26 24.15
CA VAL A 24 -9.77 11.74 23.57
C VAL A 24 -9.46 12.48 22.26
N THR A 25 -8.18 12.70 21.98
CA THR A 25 -7.69 13.53 20.85
C THR A 25 -6.80 12.77 19.88
N GLY A 26 -6.58 11.49 20.10
CA GLY A 26 -5.85 10.56 19.24
C GLY A 26 -6.27 9.12 19.51
N MET A 27 -5.82 8.17 18.68
CA MET A 27 -6.05 6.74 18.87
C MET A 27 -4.80 5.94 18.52
N GLN A 28 -4.41 5.02 19.41
CA GLN A 28 -3.30 4.12 19.21
C GLN A 28 -3.61 2.70 19.69
N VAL A 29 -2.97 1.71 19.05
CA VAL A 29 -2.99 0.30 19.47
C VAL A 29 -1.63 -0.17 20.00
N ASP A 30 -0.59 0.61 19.77
CA ASP A 30 0.76 0.36 20.30
C ASP A 30 1.02 1.30 21.47
N SER A 31 1.08 0.74 22.68
CA SER A 31 1.31 1.52 23.91
C SER A 31 2.63 2.32 23.90
N ARG A 32 3.60 1.96 23.05
CA ARG A 32 4.86 2.70 22.87
C ARG A 32 4.72 3.97 22.05
N ARG A 33 3.65 4.08 21.26
CA ARG A 33 3.35 5.23 20.37
C ARG A 33 2.31 6.19 20.96
N ILE A 34 1.87 5.96 22.18
CA ILE A 34 0.90 6.81 22.87
C ILE A 34 1.48 8.22 23.06
N GLU A 35 0.65 9.20 22.73
CA GLU A 35 0.82 10.62 23.02
C GLU A 35 -0.22 11.09 24.04
N GLU A 36 0.00 12.29 24.61
CA GLU A 36 -0.94 12.85 25.58
C GLU A 36 -2.32 13.10 24.94
N GLY A 37 -3.37 12.62 25.57
CA GLY A 37 -4.74 12.76 25.06
C GLY A 37 -5.23 11.54 24.28
N ASP A 38 -4.39 10.56 23.97
CA ASP A 38 -4.76 9.40 23.16
C ASP A 38 -5.74 8.46 23.87
N LEU A 39 -6.57 7.82 23.05
CA LEU A 39 -7.26 6.58 23.36
C LEU A 39 -6.34 5.39 23.03
N PHE A 40 -6.00 4.59 24.01
CA PHE A 40 -5.38 3.29 23.77
C PHE A 40 -6.46 2.22 23.51
N VAL A 41 -6.46 1.58 22.35
CA VAL A 41 -7.37 0.46 22.07
C VAL A 41 -6.61 -0.85 22.17
N ALA A 42 -7.01 -1.71 23.11
CA ALA A 42 -6.40 -3.01 23.33
C ALA A 42 -6.79 -3.98 22.21
N VAL A 43 -5.80 -4.44 21.45
CA VAL A 43 -5.95 -5.43 20.36
C VAL A 43 -5.21 -6.71 20.73
N GLY A 44 -5.84 -7.88 20.59
CA GLY A 44 -5.26 -9.16 21.01
C GLY A 44 -4.98 -9.16 22.52
N GLY A 45 -3.73 -9.46 22.94
CA GLY A 45 -3.30 -9.38 24.35
C GLY A 45 -3.02 -7.95 24.85
N GLY A 46 -3.54 -6.93 24.18
CA GLY A 46 -3.26 -5.52 24.45
C GLY A 46 -3.72 -5.04 25.84
N GLU A 47 -4.64 -5.76 26.50
CA GLU A 47 -5.10 -5.44 27.86
C GLU A 47 -3.97 -5.35 28.87
N ASP A 48 -2.94 -6.17 28.73
CA ASP A 48 -1.75 -6.19 29.61
C ASP A 48 -0.91 -4.91 29.51
N PHE A 49 -1.13 -4.08 28.49
CA PHE A 49 -0.39 -2.84 28.23
C PHE A 49 -1.15 -1.57 28.61
N VAL A 50 -2.32 -1.68 29.21
CA VAL A 50 -3.15 -0.53 29.62
C VAL A 50 -2.38 0.38 30.58
N ASP A 51 -1.75 -0.17 31.61
CA ASP A 51 -0.96 0.63 32.58
C ASP A 51 0.23 1.31 31.90
N HIS A 52 0.88 0.64 30.93
CA HIS A 52 1.97 1.23 30.16
C HIS A 52 1.46 2.38 29.26
N ALA A 53 0.30 2.25 28.66
CA ALA A 53 -0.32 3.31 27.86
C ALA A 53 -0.63 4.53 28.74
N PHE A 54 -1.19 4.33 29.94
CA PHE A 54 -1.40 5.42 30.90
C PHE A 54 -0.10 6.08 31.36
N ALA A 55 0.94 5.31 31.63
CA ALA A 55 2.25 5.85 32.00
C ALA A 55 2.84 6.75 30.90
N ARG A 56 2.44 6.55 29.64
CA ARG A 56 2.87 7.34 28.48
C ARG A 56 1.98 8.53 28.14
N GLY A 57 0.82 8.67 28.78
CA GLY A 57 -0.03 9.86 28.57
C GLY A 57 -1.42 9.57 28.01
N ALA A 58 -1.81 8.30 27.83
CA ALA A 58 -3.17 7.98 27.39
C ALA A 58 -4.20 8.64 28.32
N SER A 59 -5.24 9.24 27.76
CA SER A 59 -6.39 9.78 28.49
C SER A 59 -7.39 8.70 28.86
N ALA A 60 -7.55 7.71 27.98
CA ALA A 60 -8.42 6.57 28.19
C ALA A 60 -7.83 5.31 27.54
N ALA A 61 -8.29 4.15 28.01
CA ALA A 61 -8.05 2.86 27.40
C ALA A 61 -9.40 2.15 27.18
N LEU A 62 -9.57 1.61 25.97
CA LEU A 62 -10.71 0.78 25.58
C LEU A 62 -10.27 -0.67 25.47
N VAL A 63 -10.93 -1.55 26.19
CA VAL A 63 -10.78 -3.01 26.09
C VAL A 63 -12.06 -3.57 25.49
N PRO A 64 -12.13 -3.69 24.15
CA PRO A 64 -13.33 -4.11 23.45
C PRO A 64 -13.44 -5.64 23.37
N SER A 65 -14.65 -6.15 23.18
CA SER A 65 -14.88 -7.56 22.86
C SER A 65 -14.50 -7.90 21.40
N ASP A 66 -14.68 -6.92 20.49
CA ASP A 66 -14.24 -6.97 19.09
C ASP A 66 -13.42 -5.73 18.79
N ALA A 67 -12.10 -5.91 18.75
CA ALA A 67 -11.17 -4.81 18.56
C ALA A 67 -11.29 -4.14 17.19
N PHE A 68 -11.54 -4.92 16.13
CA PHE A 68 -11.65 -4.37 14.78
C PHE A 68 -12.94 -3.57 14.61
N ALA A 69 -14.05 -4.08 15.14
CA ALA A 69 -15.31 -3.34 15.15
C ALA A 69 -15.20 -2.05 15.96
N ALA A 70 -14.52 -2.08 17.11
CA ALA A 70 -14.31 -0.89 17.94
C ALA A 70 -13.44 0.17 17.23
N LEU A 71 -12.32 -0.24 16.63
CA LEU A 71 -11.46 0.64 15.82
C LEU A 71 -12.23 1.30 14.67
N ALA A 72 -13.03 0.50 13.96
CA ALA A 72 -13.88 0.99 12.85
C ALA A 72 -14.94 1.97 13.35
N ALA A 73 -15.57 1.71 14.50
CA ALA A 73 -16.59 2.58 15.09
C ALA A 73 -16.00 3.94 15.48
N VAL A 74 -14.84 3.96 16.18
CA VAL A 74 -14.15 5.21 16.54
C VAL A 74 -13.75 5.99 15.27
N ALA A 75 -13.18 5.31 14.27
CA ALA A 75 -12.82 5.95 13.00
C ALA A 75 -14.06 6.48 12.25
N GLY A 76 -15.16 5.72 12.26
CA GLY A 76 -16.44 6.13 11.67
C GLY A 76 -17.00 7.40 12.29
N GLU A 77 -16.88 7.54 13.60
CA GLU A 77 -17.31 8.74 14.33
C GLU A 77 -16.45 9.96 13.99
N VAL A 78 -15.11 9.79 13.92
CA VAL A 78 -14.21 10.85 13.44
C VAL A 78 -14.58 11.24 12.00
N ARG A 79 -14.84 10.25 11.13
CA ARG A 79 -15.23 10.51 9.73
C ARG A 79 -16.56 11.25 9.62
N GLU A 80 -17.54 10.94 10.47
CA GLU A 80 -18.85 11.61 10.50
C GLU A 80 -18.71 13.10 10.81
N ARG A 81 -17.85 13.43 11.75
CA ARG A 81 -17.60 14.81 12.20
C ARG A 81 -16.68 15.58 11.23
N SER A 82 -15.94 14.85 10.36
CA SER A 82 -14.97 15.44 9.45
C SER A 82 -15.62 16.06 8.22
N LYS A 83 -15.08 17.21 7.78
CA LYS A 83 -15.38 17.87 6.50
C LYS A 83 -14.36 17.51 5.41
N ALA A 84 -13.31 16.75 5.75
CA ALA A 84 -12.29 16.36 4.77
C ALA A 84 -12.91 15.53 3.65
N ARG A 85 -12.49 15.79 2.42
CA ARG A 85 -12.75 14.86 1.31
C ARG A 85 -11.87 13.63 1.46
N VAL A 86 -12.41 12.47 1.19
CA VAL A 86 -11.68 11.22 1.37
C VAL A 86 -11.48 10.51 0.02
N VAL A 87 -10.24 10.12 -0.24
CA VAL A 87 -9.87 9.28 -1.39
C VAL A 87 -9.56 7.88 -0.89
N GLY A 88 -10.33 6.89 -1.33
CA GLY A 88 -10.01 5.48 -1.13
C GLY A 88 -9.20 4.96 -2.31
N ILE A 89 -8.09 4.27 -2.06
CA ILE A 89 -7.24 3.70 -3.11
C ILE A 89 -7.10 2.21 -2.91
N THR A 90 -7.48 1.42 -3.93
CA THR A 90 -7.24 -0.02 -3.96
C THR A 90 -6.62 -0.46 -5.29
N GLY A 91 -6.26 -1.73 -5.42
CA GLY A 91 -5.69 -2.32 -6.64
C GLY A 91 -4.81 -3.53 -6.32
N SER A 92 -4.42 -4.26 -7.32
CA SER A 92 -3.52 -5.40 -7.17
C SER A 92 -2.08 -4.96 -6.91
N THR A 93 -1.63 -3.93 -7.63
CA THR A 93 -0.31 -3.29 -7.49
C THR A 93 -0.45 -1.78 -7.52
N GLY A 94 0.60 -1.05 -7.16
CA GLY A 94 0.67 0.40 -7.32
C GLY A 94 -0.15 1.24 -6.33
N LYS A 95 -0.92 0.64 -5.41
CA LYS A 95 -1.72 1.36 -4.41
C LYS A 95 -0.89 2.37 -3.61
N THR A 96 0.16 1.90 -2.98
CA THR A 96 1.03 2.72 -2.11
C THR A 96 1.74 3.80 -2.91
N SER A 97 2.32 3.44 -4.07
CA SER A 97 2.97 4.43 -4.93
C SER A 97 1.98 5.49 -5.44
N THR A 98 0.77 5.09 -5.85
CA THR A 98 -0.29 6.05 -6.25
C THR A 98 -0.69 6.95 -5.07
N LYS A 99 -0.80 6.40 -3.86
CA LYS A 99 -1.06 7.16 -2.63
C LYS A 99 0.05 8.19 -2.37
N ASP A 100 1.32 7.76 -2.44
CA ASP A 100 2.47 8.64 -2.18
C ASP A 100 2.56 9.76 -3.23
N ILE A 101 2.34 9.44 -4.51
CA ILE A 101 2.30 10.43 -5.60
C ILE A 101 1.12 11.38 -5.42
N LEU A 102 -0.09 10.88 -5.12
CA LEU A 102 -1.25 11.72 -4.89
C LEU A 102 -1.06 12.63 -3.68
N TYR A 103 -0.44 12.14 -2.62
CA TYR A 103 -0.08 12.94 -1.46
C TYR A 103 0.87 14.08 -1.86
N ALA A 104 1.93 13.79 -2.62
CA ALA A 104 2.88 14.78 -3.10
C ALA A 104 2.23 15.85 -4.01
N LEU A 105 1.21 15.47 -4.79
CA LEU A 105 0.42 16.40 -5.60
C LEU A 105 -0.49 17.28 -4.74
N CYS A 106 -1.09 16.74 -3.70
CA CYS A 106 -2.13 17.44 -2.92
C CYS A 106 -1.58 18.27 -1.76
N ALA A 107 -0.57 17.77 -1.05
CA ALA A 107 -0.06 18.39 0.19
C ALA A 107 0.44 19.84 0.03
N PRO A 108 1.02 20.27 -1.10
CA PRO A 108 1.39 21.69 -1.30
C PRO A 108 0.19 22.65 -1.37
N HIS A 109 -1.02 22.13 -1.61
CA HIS A 109 -2.22 22.93 -1.89
C HIS A 109 -3.31 22.78 -0.84
N ARG A 110 -3.31 21.67 -0.11
CA ARG A 110 -4.35 21.26 0.82
C ARG A 110 -3.74 20.60 2.06
N ARG A 111 -4.30 20.87 3.24
CA ARG A 111 -3.94 20.09 4.43
C ARG A 111 -4.36 18.62 4.26
N THR A 112 -3.39 17.79 3.89
CA THR A 112 -3.60 16.43 3.44
C THR A 112 -2.96 15.44 4.41
N ILE A 113 -3.67 14.37 4.74
CA ILE A 113 -3.14 13.21 5.44
C ILE A 113 -3.24 11.95 4.57
N ALA A 114 -2.37 10.97 4.81
CA ALA A 114 -2.39 9.67 4.16
C ALA A 114 -1.95 8.56 5.11
N ASN A 115 -2.23 7.29 4.76
CA ASN A 115 -1.71 6.16 5.51
C ASN A 115 -0.18 6.23 5.61
N GLU A 116 0.35 5.91 6.78
CA GLU A 116 1.77 5.64 6.97
C GLU A 116 2.12 4.27 6.37
N GLY A 117 3.13 4.24 5.50
CA GLY A 117 3.59 2.99 4.91
C GLY A 117 2.44 2.17 4.30
N ASN A 118 2.24 0.97 4.81
CA ASN A 118 1.25 0.00 4.38
C ASN A 118 0.08 -0.20 5.37
N TYR A 119 -0.25 0.80 6.16
CA TYR A 119 -1.37 0.76 7.13
C TYR A 119 -2.72 0.76 6.40
N ASN A 120 -2.99 -0.30 5.64
CA ASN A 120 -4.12 -0.44 4.71
C ASN A 120 -5.13 -1.53 5.09
N THR A 121 -5.05 -2.03 6.32
CA THR A 121 -5.88 -3.11 6.86
C THR A 121 -6.77 -2.65 8.02
N GLU A 122 -7.41 -3.61 8.68
CA GLU A 122 -8.39 -3.45 9.78
C GLU A 122 -7.85 -2.66 10.98
N ILE A 123 -6.54 -2.52 11.10
CA ILE A 123 -5.91 -1.69 12.15
C ILE A 123 -5.43 -0.36 11.56
N GLY A 124 -4.72 -0.42 10.44
CA GLY A 124 -4.04 0.75 9.89
C GLY A 124 -4.99 1.80 9.30
N VAL A 125 -6.08 1.36 8.68
CA VAL A 125 -7.07 2.28 8.08
C VAL A 125 -7.81 3.08 9.17
N PRO A 126 -8.35 2.47 10.26
CA PRO A 126 -8.92 3.23 11.36
C PRO A 126 -7.94 4.22 12.00
N LEU A 127 -6.69 3.81 12.24
CA LEU A 127 -5.65 4.70 12.76
C LEU A 127 -5.39 5.90 11.82
N THR A 128 -5.44 5.69 10.52
CA THR A 128 -5.30 6.77 9.53
C THR A 128 -6.46 7.76 9.61
N ILE A 129 -7.72 7.28 9.65
CA ILE A 129 -8.89 8.15 9.76
C ILE A 129 -8.89 8.92 11.09
N CYS A 130 -8.43 8.30 12.18
CA CYS A 130 -8.30 8.97 13.47
C CYS A 130 -7.17 10.03 13.52
N ARG A 131 -6.40 10.23 12.46
CA ARG A 131 -5.47 11.36 12.32
C ARG A 131 -6.11 12.60 11.67
N VAL A 132 -7.37 12.50 11.23
CA VAL A 132 -8.11 13.63 10.68
C VAL A 132 -8.38 14.64 11.81
N GLU A 133 -8.07 15.90 11.53
CA GLU A 133 -8.30 17.06 12.39
C GLU A 133 -9.36 17.98 11.77
N GLU A 134 -9.83 18.98 12.51
CA GLU A 134 -10.89 19.89 12.06
C GLU A 134 -10.55 20.67 10.79
N ASP A 135 -9.27 20.96 10.57
CA ASP A 135 -8.73 21.70 9.42
C ASP A 135 -8.13 20.78 8.34
N THR A 136 -8.22 19.46 8.51
CA THR A 136 -7.85 18.51 7.44
C THR A 136 -8.81 18.67 6.27
N GLU A 137 -8.26 18.92 5.06
CA GLU A 137 -9.04 19.10 3.85
C GLU A 137 -9.14 17.81 3.01
N LEU A 138 -8.09 16.99 3.05
CA LEU A 138 -8.00 15.74 2.31
C LEU A 138 -7.47 14.61 3.19
N CYS A 139 -8.07 13.41 3.04
CA CYS A 139 -7.56 12.18 3.60
C CYS A 139 -7.43 11.15 2.48
N ILE A 140 -6.22 10.65 2.25
CA ILE A 140 -5.93 9.62 1.25
C ILE A 140 -5.77 8.30 1.99
N SER A 141 -6.70 7.37 1.80
CA SER A 141 -6.73 6.09 2.49
C SER A 141 -6.49 4.93 1.52
N GLU A 142 -5.36 4.24 1.67
CA GLU A 142 -5.11 2.98 0.98
C GLU A 142 -5.95 1.87 1.61
N LEU A 143 -6.71 1.13 0.81
CA LEU A 143 -7.58 0.04 1.24
C LEU A 143 -7.06 -1.28 0.67
N GLY A 144 -6.49 -2.09 1.56
CA GLY A 144 -6.02 -3.44 1.25
C GLY A 144 -7.15 -4.46 1.38
N MET A 145 -6.95 -5.61 0.75
CA MET A 145 -7.84 -6.77 0.91
C MET A 145 -7.09 -8.06 0.70
N ARG A 146 -7.57 -9.14 1.27
CA ARG A 146 -7.23 -10.53 0.96
C ARG A 146 -8.44 -11.33 0.50
N GLY A 147 -9.66 -10.86 0.75
CA GLY A 147 -10.91 -11.53 0.43
C GLY A 147 -12.05 -10.58 0.08
N LEU A 148 -13.14 -11.15 -0.41
CA LEU A 148 -14.39 -10.43 -0.66
C LEU A 148 -14.98 -9.84 0.63
N GLY A 149 -15.64 -8.69 0.53
CA GLY A 149 -16.27 -7.98 1.65
C GLY A 149 -15.33 -7.10 2.47
N GLN A 150 -14.00 -7.25 2.33
CA GLN A 150 -13.05 -6.51 3.16
C GLN A 150 -12.94 -5.04 2.74
N ILE A 151 -12.95 -4.75 1.44
CA ILE A 151 -12.96 -3.35 0.97
C ILE A 151 -14.30 -2.70 1.30
N ALA A 152 -15.42 -3.42 1.15
CA ALA A 152 -16.73 -2.92 1.55
C ALA A 152 -16.78 -2.57 3.04
N TRP A 153 -16.21 -3.44 3.89
CA TRP A 153 -16.12 -3.19 5.32
C TRP A 153 -15.26 -1.95 5.64
N LEU A 154 -14.06 -1.83 5.05
CA LEU A 154 -13.20 -0.65 5.22
C LEU A 154 -13.91 0.61 4.72
N ALA A 155 -14.54 0.56 3.55
CA ALA A 155 -15.24 1.68 2.95
C ALA A 155 -16.46 2.13 3.77
N SER A 156 -17.07 1.25 4.58
CA SER A 156 -18.25 1.56 5.37
C SER A 156 -18.00 2.67 6.42
N PHE A 157 -16.81 2.75 6.99
CA PHE A 157 -16.43 3.80 7.93
C PHE A 157 -15.50 4.87 7.32
N VAL A 158 -14.71 4.52 6.29
CA VAL A 158 -13.89 5.49 5.54
C VAL A 158 -14.76 6.45 4.73
N ARG A 159 -15.86 5.97 4.17
CA ARG A 159 -16.81 6.72 3.33
C ARG A 159 -16.10 7.61 2.31
N PRO A 160 -15.44 7.01 1.29
CA PRO A 160 -14.66 7.75 0.31
C PRO A 160 -15.56 8.57 -0.62
N ASP A 161 -15.15 9.79 -0.95
CA ASP A 161 -15.78 10.64 -1.97
C ASP A 161 -15.22 10.33 -3.37
N VAL A 162 -13.98 9.85 -3.42
CA VAL A 162 -13.27 9.42 -4.62
C VAL A 162 -12.73 8.02 -4.40
N GLY A 163 -13.08 7.08 -5.25
CA GLY A 163 -12.55 5.71 -5.24
C GLY A 163 -11.58 5.50 -6.40
N VAL A 164 -10.36 5.08 -6.10
CA VAL A 164 -9.31 4.84 -7.11
C VAL A 164 -8.99 3.35 -7.15
N ILE A 165 -9.09 2.74 -8.34
CA ILE A 165 -8.60 1.39 -8.58
C ILE A 165 -7.40 1.50 -9.51
N THR A 166 -6.22 1.10 -9.04
CA THR A 166 -4.98 1.22 -9.81
C THR A 166 -4.91 0.21 -10.94
N ASN A 167 -5.24 -1.04 -10.64
CA ASN A 167 -5.32 -2.15 -11.61
C ASN A 167 -6.00 -3.39 -11.02
N VAL A 168 -6.31 -4.36 -11.89
CA VAL A 168 -6.74 -5.71 -11.53
C VAL A 168 -5.68 -6.70 -12.04
N GLY A 169 -5.18 -7.58 -11.18
CA GLY A 169 -4.21 -8.59 -11.54
C GLY A 169 -4.22 -9.75 -10.53
N PRO A 170 -3.54 -10.85 -10.81
CA PRO A 170 -3.56 -12.07 -9.99
C PRO A 170 -2.85 -11.83 -8.65
N VAL A 171 -3.66 -11.60 -7.62
CA VAL A 171 -3.24 -11.43 -6.22
C VAL A 171 -4.25 -12.13 -5.32
N HIS A 172 -3.79 -12.67 -4.19
CA HIS A 172 -4.64 -13.31 -3.17
C HIS A 172 -5.54 -14.43 -3.73
N LEU A 173 -5.13 -15.07 -4.85
CA LEU A 173 -5.91 -16.10 -5.52
C LEU A 173 -6.16 -17.34 -4.65
N GLU A 174 -5.35 -17.54 -3.62
CA GLU A 174 -5.58 -18.57 -2.60
C GLU A 174 -6.93 -18.38 -1.87
N LEU A 175 -7.36 -17.13 -1.69
CA LEU A 175 -8.57 -16.79 -0.93
C LEU A 175 -9.73 -16.35 -1.82
N VAL A 176 -9.47 -15.69 -2.94
CA VAL A 176 -10.50 -15.20 -3.84
C VAL A 176 -10.68 -16.06 -5.10
N GLU A 177 -9.80 -17.06 -5.30
CA GLU A 177 -9.86 -18.12 -6.31
C GLU A 177 -9.65 -17.64 -7.76
N THR A 178 -10.31 -16.57 -8.20
CA THR A 178 -10.29 -16.12 -9.61
C THR A 178 -9.98 -14.63 -9.74
N ILE A 179 -9.52 -14.22 -10.93
CA ILE A 179 -9.25 -12.81 -11.22
C ILE A 179 -10.55 -11.98 -11.26
N GLU A 180 -11.67 -12.59 -11.67
CA GLU A 180 -12.99 -11.98 -11.63
C GLU A 180 -13.40 -11.64 -10.20
N ASN A 181 -13.11 -12.52 -9.24
CA ASN A 181 -13.34 -12.26 -7.82
C ASN A 181 -12.37 -11.20 -7.28
N VAL A 182 -11.13 -11.10 -7.79
CA VAL A 182 -10.25 -9.97 -7.50
C VAL A 182 -10.86 -8.67 -7.98
N ALA A 183 -11.39 -8.63 -9.21
CA ALA A 183 -12.06 -7.45 -9.75
C ALA A 183 -13.31 -7.08 -8.93
N ARG A 184 -14.14 -8.08 -8.58
CA ARG A 184 -15.31 -7.91 -7.73
C ARG A 184 -14.96 -7.32 -6.37
N ALA A 185 -13.95 -7.87 -5.69
CA ALA A 185 -13.51 -7.36 -4.39
C ALA A 185 -13.04 -5.89 -4.47
N LYS A 186 -12.33 -5.51 -5.54
CA LYS A 186 -11.91 -4.12 -5.73
C LYS A 186 -13.06 -3.20 -6.09
N ALA A 187 -14.06 -3.69 -6.84
CA ALA A 187 -15.25 -2.96 -7.20
C ALA A 187 -16.14 -2.62 -6.00
N GLU A 188 -16.00 -3.31 -4.86
CA GLU A 188 -16.63 -2.92 -3.60
C GLU A 188 -16.36 -1.45 -3.22
N LEU A 189 -15.19 -0.92 -3.60
CA LEU A 189 -14.87 0.50 -3.44
C LEU A 189 -15.78 1.40 -4.29
N ILE A 190 -16.09 0.99 -5.53
CA ILE A 190 -16.99 1.73 -6.43
C ILE A 190 -18.42 1.67 -5.89
N GLU A 191 -18.84 0.51 -5.41
CA GLU A 191 -20.18 0.30 -4.85
C GLU A 191 -20.40 1.15 -3.59
N ALA A 192 -19.36 1.40 -2.81
CA ALA A 192 -19.40 2.20 -1.58
C ALA A 192 -19.42 3.73 -1.82
N LEU A 193 -19.21 4.21 -3.05
CA LEU A 193 -19.20 5.64 -3.33
C LEU A 193 -20.59 6.26 -3.10
N PRO A 194 -20.66 7.47 -2.53
CA PRO A 194 -21.92 8.20 -2.41
C PRO A 194 -22.44 8.67 -3.78
N ALA A 195 -23.69 9.08 -3.85
CA ALA A 195 -24.21 9.80 -5.00
C ALA A 195 -23.39 11.08 -5.26
N GLY A 196 -22.95 11.28 -6.50
CA GLY A 196 -22.00 12.34 -6.87
C GLY A 196 -20.53 11.99 -6.63
N GLY A 197 -20.24 10.81 -6.09
CA GLY A 197 -18.86 10.31 -5.93
C GLY A 197 -18.17 10.04 -7.27
N VAL A 198 -16.85 9.90 -7.24
CA VAL A 198 -16.04 9.70 -8.45
C VAL A 198 -15.27 8.39 -8.38
N ALA A 199 -15.40 7.55 -9.40
CA ALA A 199 -14.57 6.37 -9.61
C ALA A 199 -13.44 6.69 -10.60
N VAL A 200 -12.19 6.60 -10.17
CA VAL A 200 -10.99 6.72 -11.01
C VAL A 200 -10.48 5.30 -11.29
N VAL A 201 -10.55 4.86 -12.52
CA VAL A 201 -10.31 3.46 -12.90
C VAL A 201 -9.47 3.35 -14.18
N PRO A 202 -8.67 2.28 -14.33
CA PRO A 202 -8.02 1.95 -15.60
C PRO A 202 -9.07 1.52 -16.62
N ASP A 203 -8.65 1.39 -17.89
CA ASP A 203 -9.42 0.70 -18.92
C ASP A 203 -9.27 -0.83 -18.72
N GLU A 204 -10.12 -1.39 -17.85
CA GLU A 204 -10.08 -2.78 -17.40
C GLU A 204 -11.45 -3.44 -17.60
N PRO A 205 -11.57 -4.38 -18.55
CA PRO A 205 -12.86 -5.02 -18.87
C PRO A 205 -13.55 -5.71 -17.69
N LEU A 206 -12.76 -6.24 -16.73
CA LEU A 206 -13.30 -6.89 -15.53
C LEU A 206 -14.00 -5.91 -14.57
N LEU A 207 -13.78 -4.61 -14.71
CA LEU A 207 -14.47 -3.58 -13.92
C LEU A 207 -15.74 -3.07 -14.57
N GLU A 208 -15.94 -3.28 -15.88
CA GLU A 208 -17.11 -2.74 -16.61
C GLU A 208 -18.47 -3.07 -15.97
N PRO A 209 -18.71 -4.29 -15.46
CA PRO A 209 -19.98 -4.62 -14.82
C PRO A 209 -20.34 -3.74 -13.62
N TYR A 210 -19.36 -3.12 -12.97
CA TYR A 210 -19.51 -2.32 -11.76
C TYR A 210 -19.57 -0.81 -12.00
N LEU A 211 -19.33 -0.36 -13.24
CA LEU A 211 -19.29 1.06 -13.62
C LEU A 211 -20.64 1.58 -14.11
N GLY A 212 -21.66 0.76 -14.15
CA GLY A 212 -22.99 1.11 -14.67
C GLY A 212 -23.86 2.02 -13.78
N ARG A 213 -23.38 2.42 -12.60
CA ARG A 213 -24.06 3.34 -11.69
C ARG A 213 -24.20 4.73 -12.31
N ARG A 214 -25.46 5.26 -12.36
CA ARG A 214 -25.75 6.58 -12.96
C ARG A 214 -25.59 7.76 -12.02
N ASP A 215 -25.44 7.49 -10.74
CA ASP A 215 -25.32 8.46 -9.67
C ASP A 215 -23.87 8.78 -9.26
N ILE A 216 -22.88 8.19 -9.95
CA ILE A 216 -21.45 8.48 -9.79
C ILE A 216 -20.82 8.95 -11.10
N PHE A 217 -19.67 9.59 -11.01
CA PHE A 217 -18.85 9.94 -12.16
C PHE A 217 -17.74 8.91 -12.34
N VAL A 218 -17.44 8.54 -13.59
CA VAL A 218 -16.33 7.63 -13.91
C VAL A 218 -15.26 8.41 -14.68
N LYS A 219 -14.07 8.49 -14.11
CA LYS A 219 -12.86 9.02 -14.73
C LYS A 219 -11.96 7.85 -15.13
N ARG A 220 -11.83 7.59 -16.41
CA ARG A 220 -10.89 6.58 -16.93
C ARG A 220 -9.48 7.14 -16.98
N VAL A 221 -8.51 6.35 -16.57
CA VAL A 221 -7.09 6.67 -16.66
C VAL A 221 -6.59 6.27 -18.04
N ASP A 222 -6.23 7.25 -18.85
CA ASP A 222 -5.60 7.01 -20.15
C ASP A 222 -4.07 6.86 -19.94
N PRO A 223 -3.48 5.70 -20.26
CA PRO A 223 -2.04 5.48 -20.15
C PRO A 223 -1.20 6.35 -21.10
N ALA A 224 -1.83 6.97 -22.11
CA ALA A 224 -1.16 7.88 -23.03
C ALA A 224 -1.21 9.37 -22.57
N THR A 225 -1.92 9.66 -21.46
CA THR A 225 -1.99 11.03 -20.92
C THR A 225 -0.59 11.58 -20.68
N GLU A 226 -0.29 12.76 -21.22
CA GLU A 226 0.98 13.46 -20.99
C GLU A 226 1.12 13.86 -19.51
N ILE A 227 2.31 13.67 -18.95
CA ILE A 227 2.66 14.15 -17.62
C ILE A 227 3.32 15.51 -17.81
N PRO A 228 2.67 16.64 -17.39
CA PRO A 228 3.12 17.99 -17.71
C PRO A 228 4.26 18.50 -16.80
N PHE A 229 4.87 17.62 -16.01
CA PHE A 229 5.97 17.90 -15.08
C PHE A 229 7.02 16.79 -15.15
N THR A 230 8.21 17.03 -14.61
CA THR A 230 9.26 16.02 -14.50
C THR A 230 9.13 15.22 -13.21
N THR A 231 9.62 13.98 -13.22
CA THR A 231 9.66 13.11 -12.05
C THR A 231 11.08 12.58 -11.84
N SER A 232 11.45 12.29 -10.60
CA SER A 232 12.72 11.67 -10.25
C SER A 232 12.80 10.18 -10.62
N TYR A 233 11.71 9.60 -11.08
CA TYR A 233 11.56 8.18 -11.48
C TYR A 233 11.10 8.08 -12.94
N SER A 234 11.39 6.94 -13.58
CA SER A 234 11.13 6.74 -15.03
C SER A 234 10.57 5.37 -15.38
N SER A 235 10.28 4.52 -14.38
CA SER A 235 9.71 3.20 -14.66
C SER A 235 8.29 3.33 -15.21
N ALA A 236 7.94 2.52 -16.20
CA ALA A 236 6.65 2.60 -16.90
C ALA A 236 5.45 2.49 -15.95
N HIS A 237 5.56 1.62 -14.94
CA HIS A 237 4.49 1.42 -13.98
C HIS A 237 4.38 2.58 -12.98
N GLN A 238 5.49 3.23 -12.56
CA GLN A 238 5.41 4.46 -11.76
C GLN A 238 4.80 5.62 -12.55
N LEU A 239 5.11 5.73 -13.83
CA LEU A 239 4.47 6.72 -14.71
C LEU A 239 2.96 6.44 -14.88
N LEU A 240 2.53 5.18 -14.90
CA LEU A 240 1.11 4.83 -14.88
C LEU A 240 0.45 5.18 -13.53
N ASN A 241 1.10 4.89 -12.41
CA ASN A 241 0.65 5.32 -11.08
C ASN A 241 0.54 6.85 -11.00
N THR A 242 1.48 7.58 -11.64
CA THR A 242 1.42 9.05 -11.73
C THR A 242 0.19 9.52 -12.48
N ARG A 243 -0.12 8.93 -13.63
CA ARG A 243 -1.35 9.26 -14.39
C ARG A 243 -2.61 8.98 -13.58
N THR A 244 -2.61 7.89 -12.83
CA THR A 244 -3.73 7.54 -11.93
C THR A 244 -3.88 8.59 -10.81
N ALA A 245 -2.77 9.00 -10.19
CA ALA A 245 -2.76 10.04 -9.17
C ALA A 245 -3.17 11.42 -9.74
N MET A 246 -2.71 11.78 -10.96
CA MET A 246 -3.11 12.99 -11.66
C MET A 246 -4.63 13.01 -11.92
N ALA A 247 -5.20 11.91 -12.40
CA ALA A 247 -6.63 11.80 -12.64
C ALA A 247 -7.44 12.00 -11.34
N ALA A 248 -6.94 11.46 -10.21
CA ALA A 248 -7.55 11.67 -8.90
C ALA A 248 -7.39 13.13 -8.42
N ALA A 249 -6.21 13.73 -8.58
CA ALA A 249 -5.95 15.14 -8.23
C ALA A 249 -6.86 16.10 -9.03
N GLU A 250 -7.05 15.84 -10.32
CA GLU A 250 -7.99 16.60 -11.18
C GLU A 250 -9.42 16.54 -10.63
N CYS A 251 -9.90 15.34 -10.23
CA CYS A 251 -11.23 15.19 -9.63
C CYS A 251 -11.37 15.89 -8.28
N LEU A 252 -10.25 16.14 -7.58
CA LEU A 252 -10.19 16.90 -6.35
C LEU A 252 -10.07 18.42 -6.59
N GLY A 253 -9.86 18.85 -7.83
CA GLY A 253 -9.59 20.25 -8.16
C GLY A 253 -8.23 20.72 -7.68
N VAL A 254 -7.24 19.83 -7.59
CA VAL A 254 -5.86 20.15 -7.21
C VAL A 254 -5.06 20.46 -8.48
N PRO A 255 -4.38 21.62 -8.57
CA PRO A 255 -3.56 21.96 -9.73
C PRO A 255 -2.32 21.05 -9.80
N LEU A 256 -1.91 20.73 -11.03
CA LEU A 256 -0.66 19.98 -11.26
C LEU A 256 0.56 20.91 -11.13
N PRO A 257 1.71 20.39 -10.68
CA PRO A 257 2.92 21.21 -10.54
C PRO A 257 3.48 21.69 -11.88
N HIS A 258 4.22 22.82 -11.82
CA HIS A 258 5.03 23.31 -12.93
C HIS A 258 6.50 23.04 -12.57
N GLY A 259 7.11 22.01 -13.11
CA GLY A 259 8.51 21.66 -12.82
C GLY A 259 8.65 20.21 -12.37
N GLU A 260 9.48 19.93 -11.38
CA GLU A 260 9.70 18.58 -10.87
C GLU A 260 8.75 18.24 -9.73
N LEU A 261 8.10 17.07 -9.82
CA LEU A 261 7.38 16.47 -8.70
C LEU A 261 8.35 15.61 -7.89
N VAL A 262 8.61 16.02 -6.66
CA VAL A 262 9.39 15.24 -5.70
C VAL A 262 8.43 14.37 -4.89
N VAL A 263 8.63 13.05 -4.92
CA VAL A 263 7.82 12.08 -4.20
C VAL A 263 8.69 11.33 -3.20
N GLU A 264 8.28 11.34 -1.95
CA GLU A 264 8.86 10.47 -0.93
C GLU A 264 8.08 9.15 -0.92
N PHE A 265 8.66 8.13 -1.52
CA PHE A 265 8.02 6.81 -1.58
C PHE A 265 8.13 6.06 -0.25
N SER A 266 7.12 5.28 0.04
CA SER A 266 7.14 4.32 1.15
C SER A 266 8.26 3.28 0.95
N LYS A 267 8.92 2.89 2.04
CA LYS A 267 10.09 2.00 2.02
C LYS A 267 9.88 0.68 1.28
N LEU A 268 11.00 0.12 0.80
CA LEU A 268 11.09 -1.17 0.10
C LEU A 268 10.31 -1.21 -1.23
N ARG A 269 10.13 -0.05 -1.88
CA ARG A 269 9.43 0.08 -3.17
C ARG A 269 10.28 0.86 -4.16
N GLU A 270 10.99 0.10 -5.02
CA GLU A 270 11.89 0.66 -6.03
C GLU A 270 12.91 1.66 -5.49
N GLU A 271 13.37 1.42 -4.27
CA GLU A 271 14.47 2.21 -3.72
C GLU A 271 15.74 1.94 -4.52
N GLU A 272 16.42 3.01 -4.91
CA GLU A 272 17.69 2.93 -5.61
C GLU A 272 18.84 3.22 -4.63
N HIS A 273 19.79 2.29 -4.55
CA HIS A 273 20.97 2.44 -3.72
C HIS A 273 22.24 2.25 -4.56
N GLU A 274 23.18 3.17 -4.43
CA GLU A 274 24.48 3.03 -5.09
C GLU A 274 25.28 1.87 -4.46
N LEU A 275 25.79 1.00 -5.31
CA LEU A 275 26.67 -0.10 -4.92
C LEU A 275 28.13 0.30 -5.08
N PRO A 276 29.04 -0.28 -4.28
CA PRO A 276 30.47 -0.08 -4.45
C PRO A 276 30.93 -0.35 -5.88
N GLY A 277 31.76 0.53 -6.45
CA GLY A 277 32.26 0.42 -7.82
C GLY A 277 31.29 0.92 -8.90
N GLY A 278 30.28 1.75 -8.54
CA GLY A 278 29.36 2.40 -9.50
C GLY A 278 28.25 1.50 -10.02
N GLY A 279 27.92 0.46 -9.27
CA GLY A 279 26.74 -0.37 -9.48
C GLY A 279 25.48 0.25 -8.88
N LEU A 280 24.33 -0.39 -9.09
CA LEU A 280 23.03 0.05 -8.60
C LEU A 280 22.25 -1.14 -8.02
N LEU A 281 21.64 -0.97 -6.86
CA LEU A 281 20.69 -1.92 -6.28
C LEU A 281 19.30 -1.32 -6.32
N LEU A 282 18.37 -2.06 -6.94
CA LEU A 282 16.94 -1.75 -6.97
C LEU A 282 16.27 -2.61 -5.90
N ASN A 283 15.89 -1.98 -4.79
CA ASN A 283 15.21 -2.65 -3.69
C ASN A 283 13.70 -2.52 -3.84
N ASP A 284 13.04 -3.60 -4.25
CA ASP A 284 11.58 -3.71 -4.40
C ASP A 284 11.05 -4.96 -3.70
N CYS A 285 11.55 -5.21 -2.48
CA CYS A 285 11.29 -6.45 -1.74
C CYS A 285 10.09 -6.37 -0.77
N TYR A 286 9.26 -5.32 -0.86
CA TYR A 286 8.06 -5.22 -0.02
C TYR A 286 7.07 -6.36 -0.25
N ASN A 287 6.76 -6.67 -1.53
CA ASN A 287 5.90 -7.79 -1.93
C ASN A 287 6.12 -8.16 -3.40
N ALA A 288 5.61 -9.33 -3.80
CA ALA A 288 5.69 -9.80 -5.18
C ALA A 288 4.40 -10.47 -5.63
N ASN A 289 4.01 -10.18 -6.87
CA ASN A 289 2.98 -10.87 -7.63
C ASN A 289 3.36 -10.83 -9.12
N PRO A 290 2.70 -11.59 -10.01
CA PRO A 290 3.12 -11.69 -11.42
C PRO A 290 3.24 -10.34 -12.13
N VAL A 291 2.31 -9.41 -11.88
CA VAL A 291 2.32 -8.08 -12.50
C VAL A 291 3.50 -7.24 -12.01
N SER A 292 3.73 -7.20 -10.71
CA SER A 292 4.82 -6.42 -10.13
C SER A 292 6.21 -7.02 -10.41
N MET A 293 6.31 -8.35 -10.51
CA MET A 293 7.55 -9.03 -10.91
C MET A 293 7.94 -8.68 -12.34
N ARG A 294 6.99 -8.74 -13.28
CA ARG A 294 7.20 -8.31 -14.66
C ARG A 294 7.70 -6.87 -14.73
N ALA A 295 6.98 -5.97 -14.10
CA ALA A 295 7.32 -4.54 -14.10
C ALA A 295 8.72 -4.26 -13.54
N ALA A 296 9.10 -4.92 -12.44
CA ALA A 296 10.43 -4.77 -11.85
C ALA A 296 11.56 -5.34 -12.71
N LEU A 297 11.33 -6.47 -13.39
CA LEU A 297 12.32 -7.06 -14.31
C LEU A 297 12.53 -6.19 -15.56
N GLU A 298 11.45 -5.65 -16.12
CA GLU A 298 11.53 -4.69 -17.24
C GLU A 298 12.27 -3.41 -16.82
N HIS A 299 11.99 -2.91 -15.60
CA HIS A 299 12.69 -1.77 -15.02
C HIS A 299 14.18 -2.06 -14.78
N LEU A 300 14.54 -3.25 -14.28
CA LEU A 300 15.93 -3.66 -14.13
C LEU A 300 16.70 -3.55 -15.46
N VAL A 301 16.15 -4.07 -16.56
CA VAL A 301 16.78 -4.00 -17.89
C VAL A 301 16.88 -2.56 -18.38
N GLN A 302 15.84 -1.76 -18.19
CA GLN A 302 15.85 -0.34 -18.55
C GLN A 302 16.96 0.41 -17.78
N ARG A 303 17.05 0.21 -16.46
CA ARG A 303 18.06 0.89 -15.60
C ARG A 303 19.48 0.39 -15.89
N ALA A 304 19.63 -0.86 -16.27
CA ALA A 304 20.92 -1.42 -16.61
C ALA A 304 21.55 -0.76 -17.84
N GLY A 305 20.75 -0.36 -18.84
CA GLY A 305 21.28 0.32 -20.02
C GLY A 305 22.37 -0.49 -20.74
N GLY A 306 22.26 -1.81 -20.75
CA GLY A 306 23.25 -2.73 -21.32
C GLY A 306 24.35 -3.20 -20.35
N LYS A 307 24.38 -2.73 -19.12
CA LYS A 307 25.24 -3.28 -18.05
C LYS A 307 24.76 -4.68 -17.63
N ARG A 308 25.64 -5.42 -16.94
CA ARG A 308 25.27 -6.73 -16.39
C ARG A 308 24.18 -6.59 -15.32
N THR A 309 23.19 -7.47 -15.39
CA THR A 309 22.08 -7.54 -14.44
C THR A 309 22.18 -8.78 -13.56
N ILE A 310 21.82 -8.62 -12.27
CA ILE A 310 21.63 -9.73 -11.34
C ILE A 310 20.23 -9.58 -10.76
N ALA A 311 19.44 -10.66 -10.74
CA ALA A 311 18.12 -10.68 -10.16
C ALA A 311 18.08 -11.60 -8.92
N VAL A 312 17.87 -11.06 -7.72
CA VAL A 312 17.63 -11.80 -6.49
C VAL A 312 16.13 -11.86 -6.29
N LEU A 313 15.54 -13.02 -6.57
CA LEU A 313 14.09 -13.16 -6.65
C LEU A 313 13.57 -14.19 -5.66
N GLY A 314 12.69 -13.75 -4.76
CA GLY A 314 11.90 -14.61 -3.91
C GLY A 314 10.62 -15.11 -4.60
N GLU A 315 10.01 -16.10 -4.01
CA GLU A 315 8.72 -16.59 -4.49
C GLU A 315 7.59 -15.57 -4.34
N MET A 316 6.55 -15.75 -5.16
CA MET A 316 5.30 -15.01 -5.09
C MET A 316 4.28 -15.80 -4.27
N ALA A 317 3.93 -15.30 -3.10
CA ALA A 317 2.98 -15.93 -2.19
C ALA A 317 1.51 -15.66 -2.58
N GLU A 318 0.59 -16.39 -1.95
CA GLU A 318 -0.87 -16.19 -2.02
C GLU A 318 -1.48 -16.36 -3.43
N LEU A 319 -0.80 -17.07 -4.33
CA LEU A 319 -1.28 -17.34 -5.70
C LEU A 319 -2.10 -18.63 -5.83
N GLY A 320 -2.28 -19.37 -4.72
CA GLY A 320 -3.05 -20.59 -4.67
C GLY A 320 -2.49 -21.71 -5.58
N PRO A 321 -3.35 -22.62 -6.07
CA PRO A 321 -2.91 -23.75 -6.91
C PRO A 321 -2.23 -23.33 -8.22
N GLY A 322 -2.47 -22.12 -8.71
CA GLY A 322 -1.86 -21.54 -9.91
C GLY A 322 -0.41 -21.08 -9.73
N ALA A 323 0.11 -21.01 -8.50
CA ALA A 323 1.43 -20.47 -8.20
C ALA A 323 2.56 -21.02 -9.09
N PRO A 324 2.68 -22.35 -9.33
CA PRO A 324 3.75 -22.87 -10.20
C PRO A 324 3.68 -22.35 -11.64
N ALA A 325 2.49 -22.10 -12.19
CA ALA A 325 2.34 -21.56 -13.53
C ALA A 325 2.87 -20.13 -13.62
N TYR A 326 2.50 -19.28 -12.66
CA TYR A 326 2.99 -17.90 -12.60
C TYR A 326 4.51 -17.82 -12.39
N HIS A 327 5.10 -18.71 -11.58
CA HIS A 327 6.56 -18.76 -11.43
C HIS A 327 7.26 -19.17 -12.74
N ARG A 328 6.69 -20.13 -13.51
CA ARG A 328 7.19 -20.48 -14.84
C ARG A 328 7.11 -19.32 -15.83
N GLU A 329 6.04 -18.53 -15.80
CA GLU A 329 5.90 -17.33 -16.62
C GLU A 329 7.01 -16.31 -16.33
N ILE A 330 7.32 -16.06 -15.05
CA ILE A 330 8.45 -15.20 -14.68
C ILE A 330 9.78 -15.79 -15.12
N GLY A 331 9.99 -17.11 -14.99
CA GLY A 331 11.17 -17.78 -15.54
C GLY A 331 11.30 -17.66 -17.06
N ALA A 332 10.18 -17.68 -17.80
CA ALA A 332 10.18 -17.42 -19.23
C ALA A 332 10.54 -15.96 -19.54
N LEU A 333 9.98 -15.02 -18.80
CA LEU A 333 10.27 -13.59 -18.92
C LEU A 333 11.75 -13.26 -18.66
N LEU A 334 12.37 -13.86 -17.64
CA LEU A 334 13.80 -13.70 -17.36
C LEU A 334 14.67 -14.08 -18.58
N ARG A 335 14.33 -15.18 -19.25
CA ARG A 335 15.01 -15.62 -20.48
C ARG A 335 14.76 -14.67 -21.65
N GLU A 336 13.54 -14.20 -21.83
CA GLU A 336 13.15 -13.22 -22.84
C GLU A 336 13.94 -11.91 -22.71
N LEU A 337 14.05 -11.42 -21.47
CA LEU A 337 14.76 -10.20 -21.14
C LEU A 337 16.29 -10.35 -21.10
N GLY A 338 16.81 -11.57 -21.27
CA GLY A 338 18.25 -11.86 -21.25
C GLY A 338 18.88 -11.77 -19.85
N ILE A 339 18.09 -11.86 -18.80
CA ILE A 339 18.57 -11.86 -17.41
C ILE A 339 19.00 -13.27 -17.05
N SER A 340 20.31 -13.54 -17.13
CA SER A 340 20.87 -14.89 -16.94
C SER A 340 21.44 -15.13 -15.53
N ASP A 341 21.81 -14.06 -14.80
CA ASP A 341 22.34 -14.19 -13.44
C ASP A 341 21.19 -14.00 -12.44
N VAL A 342 20.62 -15.14 -12.03
CA VAL A 342 19.46 -15.21 -11.12
C VAL A 342 19.86 -15.94 -9.85
N ILE A 343 19.52 -15.36 -8.72
CA ILE A 343 19.54 -15.97 -7.38
C ILE A 343 18.08 -16.14 -6.95
N ALA A 344 17.61 -17.38 -6.95
CA ALA A 344 16.23 -17.74 -6.69
C ALA A 344 16.06 -18.19 -5.22
N VAL A 345 15.16 -17.57 -4.47
CA VAL A 345 14.99 -17.82 -3.03
C VAL A 345 13.63 -18.45 -2.75
N GLY A 346 13.67 -19.60 -2.08
CA GLY A 346 12.47 -20.36 -1.70
C GLY A 346 12.08 -21.49 -2.66
N PRO A 347 11.17 -22.39 -2.25
CA PRO A 347 10.87 -23.63 -2.99
C PRO A 347 10.19 -23.40 -4.35
N LEU A 348 9.27 -22.43 -4.46
CA LEU A 348 8.54 -22.13 -5.69
C LEU A 348 9.39 -21.38 -6.72
N SER A 349 10.52 -20.81 -6.30
CA SER A 349 11.40 -20.03 -7.18
C SER A 349 12.25 -20.90 -8.14
N VAL A 350 12.17 -22.23 -8.06
CA VAL A 350 12.90 -23.17 -8.91
C VAL A 350 12.68 -22.92 -10.40
N ASP A 351 11.50 -22.47 -10.79
CA ASP A 351 11.13 -22.19 -12.18
C ASP A 351 11.76 -20.89 -12.73
N TYR A 352 12.36 -20.04 -11.89
CA TYR A 352 13.09 -18.86 -12.37
C TYR A 352 14.41 -19.20 -13.08
N GLY A 353 14.95 -20.38 -12.80
CA GLY A 353 16.29 -20.74 -13.22
C GLY A 353 17.38 -20.11 -12.35
N GLY A 354 18.63 -20.18 -12.82
CA GLY A 354 19.75 -19.66 -12.04
C GLY A 354 20.14 -20.54 -10.85
N THR A 355 20.68 -19.94 -9.78
CA THR A 355 21.09 -20.63 -8.57
C THR A 355 20.03 -20.49 -7.50
N ARG A 356 19.48 -21.61 -7.05
CA ARG A 356 18.51 -21.63 -5.95
C ARG A 356 19.22 -21.69 -4.61
N VAL A 357 18.68 -20.92 -3.67
CA VAL A 357 19.01 -20.94 -2.24
C VAL A 357 17.73 -21.01 -1.41
N ASP A 358 17.84 -21.44 -0.17
CA ASP A 358 16.65 -21.61 0.68
C ASP A 358 16.31 -20.36 1.51
N THR A 359 17.29 -19.49 1.76
CA THR A 359 17.12 -18.32 2.64
C THR A 359 17.65 -17.03 2.04
N ALA A 360 17.12 -15.90 2.50
CA ALA A 360 17.61 -14.56 2.15
C ALA A 360 19.08 -14.35 2.59
N ALA A 361 19.49 -14.96 3.71
CA ALA A 361 20.89 -14.89 4.17
C ALA A 361 21.85 -15.56 3.20
N GLU A 362 21.52 -16.75 2.69
CA GLU A 362 22.30 -17.45 1.66
C GLU A 362 22.33 -16.64 0.35
N ALA A 363 21.21 -16.03 -0.03
CA ALA A 363 21.15 -15.16 -1.20
C ALA A 363 22.09 -13.96 -1.06
N SER A 364 22.18 -13.38 0.14
CA SER A 364 23.07 -12.25 0.44
C SER A 364 24.55 -12.63 0.31
N VAL A 365 24.93 -13.82 0.79
CA VAL A 365 26.30 -14.35 0.63
C VAL A 365 26.63 -14.56 -0.84
N LEU A 366 25.73 -15.24 -1.56
CA LEU A 366 25.93 -15.55 -2.97
C LEU A 366 25.97 -14.28 -3.85
N LEU A 367 25.13 -13.28 -3.55
CA LEU A 367 25.17 -11.99 -4.24
C LEU A 367 26.54 -11.31 -4.02
N ARG A 368 27.09 -11.33 -2.80
CA ARG A 368 28.39 -10.74 -2.48
C ARG A 368 29.54 -11.40 -3.29
N GLU A 369 29.48 -12.71 -3.49
CA GLU A 369 30.48 -13.45 -4.28
C GLU A 369 30.40 -13.14 -5.77
N ARG A 370 29.21 -12.81 -6.28
CA ARG A 370 28.95 -12.57 -7.72
C ARG A 370 29.07 -11.13 -8.15
N LEU A 371 28.84 -10.20 -7.23
CA LEU A 371 28.79 -8.78 -7.50
C LEU A 371 30.10 -8.27 -8.10
N ARG A 372 29.99 -7.47 -9.16
CA ARG A 372 31.11 -6.81 -9.84
C ARG A 372 30.84 -5.31 -9.94
N PRO A 373 31.92 -4.50 -10.06
CA PRO A 373 31.77 -3.07 -10.32
C PRO A 373 30.86 -2.80 -11.53
N GLY A 374 29.88 -1.92 -11.34
CA GLY A 374 28.96 -1.51 -12.39
C GLY A 374 27.72 -2.40 -12.58
N ASP A 375 27.57 -3.49 -11.83
CA ASP A 375 26.37 -4.33 -11.91
C ASP A 375 25.10 -3.58 -11.48
N VAL A 376 23.98 -3.97 -12.08
CA VAL A 376 22.65 -3.52 -11.64
C VAL A 376 21.89 -4.71 -11.07
N VAL A 377 21.48 -4.59 -9.82
CA VAL A 377 20.88 -5.67 -9.02
C VAL A 377 19.42 -5.33 -8.72
N LEU A 378 18.52 -6.28 -8.92
CA LEU A 378 17.15 -6.22 -8.42
C LEU A 378 16.98 -7.18 -7.25
N VAL A 379 16.36 -6.72 -6.17
CA VAL A 379 15.93 -7.56 -5.03
C VAL A 379 14.42 -7.49 -4.92
N LYS A 380 13.71 -8.61 -5.18
CA LYS A 380 12.25 -8.65 -5.16
C LYS A 380 11.71 -10.02 -4.76
N GLY A 381 10.71 -10.03 -3.87
CA GLY A 381 10.01 -11.24 -3.43
C GLY A 381 8.81 -10.89 -2.56
N SER A 382 8.00 -11.87 -2.24
CA SER A 382 6.93 -11.70 -1.25
C SER A 382 7.51 -11.41 0.13
N ARG A 383 6.76 -10.65 0.94
CA ARG A 383 7.18 -10.24 2.29
C ARG A 383 7.61 -11.42 3.17
N SER A 384 6.95 -12.57 3.02
CA SER A 384 7.25 -13.81 3.75
C SER A 384 8.65 -14.38 3.49
N VAL A 385 9.32 -13.99 2.40
CA VAL A 385 10.67 -14.47 2.04
C VAL A 385 11.75 -13.71 2.81
N GLY A 386 11.48 -12.47 3.28
CA GLY A 386 12.40 -11.70 4.09
C GLY A 386 13.59 -11.15 3.32
N LEU A 387 13.43 -10.77 2.05
CA LEU A 387 14.52 -10.29 1.19
C LEU A 387 15.06 -8.91 1.57
N GLU A 388 14.42 -8.19 2.49
CA GLU A 388 14.97 -6.95 3.04
C GLU A 388 16.37 -7.13 3.63
N VAL A 389 16.68 -8.30 4.20
CA VAL A 389 18.01 -8.64 4.71
C VAL A 389 19.06 -8.57 3.59
N VAL A 390 18.70 -8.93 2.34
CA VAL A 390 19.62 -8.82 1.21
C VAL A 390 19.91 -7.35 0.93
N ALA A 391 18.87 -6.51 0.81
CA ALA A 391 19.05 -5.10 0.53
C ALA A 391 19.87 -4.40 1.63
N GLU A 392 19.51 -4.61 2.91
CA GLU A 392 20.20 -4.02 4.08
C GLU A 392 21.70 -4.36 4.15
N ASN A 393 22.12 -5.52 3.63
CA ASN A 393 23.53 -5.91 3.62
C ASN A 393 24.38 -5.20 2.55
N PHE A 394 23.76 -4.43 1.65
CA PHE A 394 24.42 -3.73 0.54
C PHE A 394 24.10 -2.22 0.52
N THR A 395 23.28 -1.73 1.42
CA THR A 395 22.98 -0.31 1.66
C THR A 395 23.52 0.14 3.01
#